data_c2c63273e887012b96646d6fda144e18
#
_entry.id   c2c63273e887012b96646d6fda144e18
#
_cell.length_a   1.000
_cell.length_b   1.000
_cell.length_c   1.000
_cell.angle_alpha   90.00
_cell.angle_beta   90.00
_cell.angle_gamma   90.00
#
_symmetry.space_group_name_H-M   'P 1'
#
loop_
_entity.id
_entity.type
_entity.pdbx_description
1 polymer ?
#
loop_
_entity_poly.entity_id
_entity_poly.type
_entity_poly.pdbx_seq_one_letter_code
_entity_poly.pdbx_strand_id
1 'polypeptide(L)'
;YLSKNHQVDLFEKDDHFGGHSHTIDLNISAKKIAVDIGFIVFNFKTYPNLIKFFNENKIEIEKSDMSFSVSLRNTLFEYCGKGLDGIFANRSNLFNLKFLRMFYDIIKFYKKCDHFDKFDENITLGNFLEKEKLSKEFINYHLIPMVSAIWSMPPYEANQMPLKFFLKFFQNHGLFKLKNRPQWFTVSNRSRSYVQNILSKISGEHFKNYNVNKIKSKSSGIDLYYGGESEFFNYDKVVIATHADEALSIIDNPTNEEKEILSKFSYRENIAYIHTDKTAMPKNKKAWSSWNSSLKKDEVNKSSITYWLNLLQNLRCNEDIFLTLNPYFEIDQSKILKKVKFTHPYFDQSALDHQRELQNLQNKRNILFCGSYFGYGFHEDGIKSSIEMLKNLND
;
A
#
# COMPACT_ATOMS: atom_id res chain seq x y z
N TYR A 1 20.20 9.35 -0.61
CA TYR A 1 21.48 8.63 -0.44
C TYR A 1 22.49 9.03 -1.52
N LEU A 2 22.15 8.96 -2.80
CA LEU A 2 23.04 9.30 -3.92
C LEU A 2 23.64 10.70 -3.81
N SER A 3 22.86 11.71 -3.42
CA SER A 3 23.28 13.11 -3.32
C SER A 3 24.38 13.39 -2.31
N LYS A 4 24.81 12.38 -1.54
CA LYS A 4 26.00 12.53 -0.67
C LYS A 4 27.30 12.59 -1.47
N ASN A 5 27.35 11.89 -2.63
CA ASN A 5 28.56 11.71 -3.42
C ASN A 5 28.38 12.01 -4.92
N HIS A 6 27.16 12.26 -5.36
CA HIS A 6 26.81 12.48 -6.76
C HIS A 6 25.91 13.72 -6.90
N GLN A 7 25.97 14.37 -8.04
CA GLN A 7 24.95 15.31 -8.48
C GLN A 7 23.75 14.50 -8.98
N VAL A 8 22.57 14.78 -8.46
CA VAL A 8 21.36 14.00 -8.74
C VAL A 8 20.24 14.90 -9.19
N ASP A 9 19.83 14.77 -10.42
CA ASP A 9 18.63 15.41 -10.94
C ASP A 9 17.43 14.47 -10.77
N LEU A 10 16.29 15.04 -10.42
CA LEU A 10 15.07 14.30 -10.16
C LEU A 10 13.97 14.67 -11.14
N PHE A 11 13.42 13.68 -11.85
CA PHE A 11 12.32 13.85 -12.80
C PHE A 11 11.05 13.23 -12.23
N GLU A 12 9.95 13.97 -12.27
CA GLU A 12 8.62 13.54 -11.84
C GLU A 12 7.58 13.96 -12.88
N LYS A 13 6.75 13.00 -13.32
CA LYS A 13 5.69 13.25 -14.30
C LYS A 13 4.51 14.05 -13.72
N ASP A 14 4.25 13.86 -12.42
CA ASP A 14 3.13 14.49 -11.72
C ASP A 14 3.47 15.93 -11.27
N ASP A 15 2.46 16.63 -10.78
CA ASP A 15 2.59 17.99 -10.24
C ASP A 15 3.17 18.03 -8.82
N HIS A 16 3.54 16.88 -8.26
CA HIS A 16 4.09 16.74 -6.91
C HIS A 16 5.13 15.63 -6.85
N PHE A 17 6.17 15.84 -6.02
CA PHE A 17 7.13 14.80 -5.69
C PHE A 17 6.62 13.91 -4.55
N GLY A 18 7.07 12.66 -4.55
CA GLY A 18 6.83 11.72 -3.45
C GLY A 18 5.96 10.52 -3.81
N GLY A 19 5.33 10.48 -4.98
CA GLY A 19 4.48 9.38 -5.40
C GLY A 19 3.37 9.10 -4.38
N HIS A 20 3.33 7.92 -3.79
CA HIS A 20 2.37 7.56 -2.74
C HIS A 20 2.59 8.29 -1.39
N SER A 21 3.69 8.99 -1.19
CA SER A 21 3.86 9.98 -0.10
C SER A 21 3.13 11.26 -0.47
N HIS A 22 1.80 11.17 -0.55
CA HIS A 22 0.95 12.20 -1.13
C HIS A 22 0.07 12.86 -0.08
N THR A 23 0.38 14.12 0.24
CA THR A 23 -0.41 14.98 1.11
C THR A 23 -1.22 15.96 0.28
N ILE A 24 -2.51 16.06 0.54
CA ILE A 24 -3.39 17.07 -0.04
C ILE A 24 -3.91 18.04 1.03
N ASP A 25 -4.24 19.24 0.60
CA ASP A 25 -4.88 20.24 1.45
C ASP A 25 -6.38 20.30 1.15
N LEU A 26 -7.19 20.15 2.19
CA LEU A 26 -8.65 20.23 2.14
C LEU A 26 -9.12 21.52 2.81
N ASN A 27 -10.04 22.21 2.17
CA ASN A 27 -10.70 23.38 2.75
C ASN A 27 -12.02 22.94 3.40
N ILE A 28 -12.03 22.83 4.73
CA ILE A 28 -13.19 22.37 5.50
C ILE A 28 -13.52 23.40 6.57
N SER A 29 -14.76 23.91 6.60
CA SER A 29 -15.23 24.89 7.59
C SER A 29 -14.27 26.09 7.74
N ALA A 30 -13.83 26.66 6.61
CA ALA A 30 -12.87 27.77 6.53
C ALA A 30 -11.45 27.49 7.10
N LYS A 31 -11.13 26.22 7.34
CA LYS A 31 -9.80 25.77 7.76
C LYS A 31 -9.14 24.93 6.69
N LYS A 32 -7.83 25.11 6.52
CA LYS A 32 -7.00 24.25 5.67
C LYS A 32 -6.49 23.07 6.48
N ILE A 33 -6.83 21.85 6.07
CA ILE A 33 -6.48 20.61 6.75
C ILE A 33 -5.66 19.77 5.79
N ALA A 34 -4.39 19.49 6.15
CA ALA A 34 -3.52 18.61 5.39
C ALA A 34 -3.80 17.15 5.75
N VAL A 35 -3.99 16.30 4.75
CA VAL A 35 -4.21 14.86 4.93
C VAL A 35 -3.35 14.05 3.99
N ASP A 36 -2.77 12.96 4.47
CA ASP A 36 -2.12 11.96 3.64
C ASP A 36 -3.16 11.01 3.06
N ILE A 37 -3.04 10.72 1.77
CA ILE A 37 -4.02 9.93 1.03
C ILE A 37 -3.43 8.66 0.39
N GLY A 38 -2.11 8.49 0.41
CA GLY A 38 -1.41 7.29 -0.05
C GLY A 38 -0.77 6.56 1.12
N PHE A 39 0.52 6.79 1.39
CA PHE A 39 1.21 6.23 2.56
C PHE A 39 0.83 6.97 3.84
N ILE A 40 0.31 6.25 4.84
CA ILE A 40 -0.21 6.85 6.07
C ILE A 40 0.46 6.30 7.33
N VAL A 41 0.65 4.98 7.43
CA VAL A 41 1.05 4.30 8.68
C VAL A 41 2.22 3.35 8.51
N PHE A 42 3.02 3.22 9.57
CA PHE A 42 4.18 2.33 9.67
C PHE A 42 4.37 1.88 11.12
N ASN A 43 5.28 0.93 11.36
CA ASN A 43 5.62 0.48 12.71
C ASN A 43 7.11 0.15 12.82
N PHE A 44 7.64 0.13 14.03
CA PHE A 44 9.08 -0.08 14.28
C PHE A 44 9.55 -1.50 13.93
N LYS A 45 8.67 -2.48 13.92
CA LYS A 45 9.04 -3.87 13.69
C LYS A 45 9.28 -4.19 12.22
N THR A 46 8.41 -3.68 11.36
CA THR A 46 8.40 -4.07 9.93
C THR A 46 8.88 -2.97 8.99
N TYR A 47 9.25 -1.80 9.53
CA TYR A 47 9.78 -0.66 8.76
C TYR A 47 11.15 -0.19 9.29
N PRO A 48 12.15 -1.10 9.53
CA PRO A 48 13.41 -0.72 10.16
C PRO A 48 14.23 0.29 9.34
N ASN A 49 14.28 0.16 8.01
CA ASN A 49 15.02 1.09 7.15
C ASN A 49 14.34 2.45 7.07
N LEU A 50 13.01 2.47 6.98
CA LEU A 50 12.24 3.71 6.99
C LEU A 50 12.39 4.45 8.32
N ILE A 51 12.34 3.74 9.46
CA ILE A 51 12.56 4.32 10.79
C ILE A 51 13.97 4.88 10.92
N LYS A 52 14.98 4.14 10.48
CA LYS A 52 16.37 4.63 10.45
C LYS A 52 16.46 5.93 9.64
N PHE A 53 15.86 5.94 8.46
CA PHE A 53 15.83 7.09 7.58
C PHE A 53 15.10 8.29 8.23
N PHE A 54 13.96 8.08 8.90
CA PHE A 54 13.25 9.13 9.62
C PHE A 54 14.08 9.71 10.77
N ASN A 55 14.75 8.85 11.54
CA ASN A 55 15.64 9.29 12.63
C ASN A 55 16.81 10.14 12.10
N GLU A 56 17.49 9.69 11.05
CA GLU A 56 18.60 10.42 10.41
C GLU A 56 18.18 11.80 9.88
N ASN A 57 16.92 11.92 9.45
CA ASN A 57 16.34 13.14 8.91
C ASN A 57 15.51 13.96 9.91
N LYS A 58 15.47 13.52 11.19
CA LYS A 58 14.72 14.19 12.27
C LYS A 58 13.24 14.38 11.95
N ILE A 59 12.62 13.38 11.32
CA ILE A 59 11.21 13.38 10.98
C ILE A 59 10.40 13.04 12.22
N GLU A 60 9.47 13.92 12.59
CA GLU A 60 8.59 13.73 13.73
C GLU A 60 7.48 12.74 13.41
N ILE A 61 7.24 11.83 14.35
CA ILE A 61 6.23 10.78 14.24
C ILE A 61 5.33 10.77 15.46
N GLU A 62 4.11 10.33 15.29
CA GLU A 62 3.13 10.20 16.37
C GLU A 62 2.40 8.84 16.29
N LYS A 63 1.84 8.39 17.42
CA LYS A 63 1.09 7.13 17.48
C LYS A 63 -0.16 7.22 16.62
N SER A 64 -0.45 6.15 15.91
CA SER A 64 -1.66 5.99 15.09
C SER A 64 -2.49 4.81 15.58
N ASP A 65 -3.78 4.83 15.29
CA ASP A 65 -4.70 3.70 15.46
C ASP A 65 -4.72 2.84 14.19
N MET A 66 -4.61 1.53 14.35
CA MET A 66 -4.65 0.57 13.24
C MET A 66 -5.74 -0.48 13.50
N SER A 67 -6.91 -0.01 13.87
CA SER A 67 -8.08 -0.85 14.08
C SER A 67 -8.76 -1.18 12.76
N PHE A 68 -9.40 -2.35 12.72
CA PHE A 68 -10.10 -2.86 11.55
C PHE A 68 -11.54 -3.25 11.91
N SER A 69 -12.48 -2.88 11.06
CA SER A 69 -13.87 -3.27 11.18
C SER A 69 -14.40 -3.88 9.89
N VAL A 70 -15.46 -4.66 10.03
CA VAL A 70 -16.22 -5.21 8.91
C VAL A 70 -17.70 -4.93 9.14
N SER A 71 -18.36 -4.47 8.08
CA SER A 71 -19.81 -4.28 8.04
C SER A 71 -20.40 -4.94 6.79
N LEU A 72 -21.48 -5.70 6.97
CA LEU A 72 -22.28 -6.21 5.86
C LEU A 72 -23.45 -5.24 5.65
N ARG A 73 -23.37 -4.42 4.58
CA ARG A 73 -24.33 -3.33 4.34
C ARG A 73 -25.78 -3.83 4.34
N ASN A 74 -26.65 -3.00 4.90
CA ASN A 74 -28.08 -3.27 5.05
C ASN A 74 -28.40 -4.48 5.94
N THR A 75 -27.49 -4.87 6.82
CA THR A 75 -27.70 -5.87 7.85
C THR A 75 -27.29 -5.34 9.22
N LEU A 76 -27.42 -6.19 10.25
CA LEU A 76 -26.95 -5.95 11.60
C LEU A 76 -25.54 -6.54 11.84
N PHE A 77 -24.92 -7.10 10.81
CA PHE A 77 -23.60 -7.70 10.92
C PHE A 77 -22.52 -6.64 10.83
N GLU A 78 -22.09 -6.15 11.97
CA GLU A 78 -21.03 -5.16 12.12
C GLU A 78 -20.19 -5.50 13.34
N TYR A 79 -18.87 -5.43 13.20
CA TYR A 79 -17.93 -5.63 14.31
C TYR A 79 -16.57 -4.96 14.04
N CYS A 80 -15.80 -4.74 15.10
CA CYS A 80 -14.40 -4.36 15.00
C CYS A 80 -13.55 -5.06 16.08
N GLY A 81 -12.24 -5.02 15.90
CA GLY A 81 -11.28 -5.64 16.82
C GLY A 81 -10.99 -4.88 18.12
N LYS A 82 -11.75 -3.83 18.46
CA LYS A 82 -11.55 -2.99 19.65
C LYS A 82 -12.24 -3.56 20.90
N GLY A 83 -11.75 -4.71 21.42
CA GLY A 83 -12.30 -5.33 22.61
C GLY A 83 -13.73 -5.88 22.42
N LEU A 84 -14.35 -6.31 23.54
CA LEU A 84 -15.68 -6.94 23.51
C LEU A 84 -16.78 -6.00 23.02
N ASP A 85 -16.71 -4.71 23.34
CA ASP A 85 -17.70 -3.73 22.88
C ASP A 85 -17.66 -3.51 21.37
N GLY A 86 -16.49 -3.59 20.76
CA GLY A 86 -16.34 -3.51 19.30
C GLY A 86 -16.73 -4.82 18.62
N ILE A 87 -16.33 -5.95 19.15
CA ILE A 87 -16.69 -7.28 18.64
C ILE A 87 -18.21 -7.45 18.64
N PHE A 88 -18.87 -7.09 19.73
CA PHE A 88 -20.31 -7.15 19.87
C PHE A 88 -20.95 -5.75 19.77
N ALA A 89 -20.46 -4.92 18.83
CA ALA A 89 -21.03 -3.62 18.55
C ALA A 89 -22.55 -3.71 18.35
N ASN A 90 -22.99 -4.73 17.63
CA ASN A 90 -24.37 -5.19 17.63
C ASN A 90 -24.54 -6.34 18.61
N ARG A 91 -25.30 -6.11 19.69
CA ARG A 91 -25.51 -7.13 20.75
C ARG A 91 -26.22 -8.40 20.27
N SER A 92 -27.00 -8.33 19.19
CA SER A 92 -27.61 -9.55 18.60
C SER A 92 -26.58 -10.58 18.12
N ASN A 93 -25.35 -10.15 17.83
CA ASN A 93 -24.26 -11.04 17.43
C ASN A 93 -23.84 -12.02 18.55
N LEU A 94 -24.17 -11.75 19.82
CA LEU A 94 -23.96 -12.68 20.94
C LEU A 94 -24.75 -13.98 20.78
N PHE A 95 -25.88 -13.94 20.10
CA PHE A 95 -26.77 -15.09 19.86
C PHE A 95 -26.70 -15.62 18.42
N ASN A 96 -25.82 -15.05 17.60
CA ASN A 96 -25.63 -15.45 16.21
C ASN A 96 -24.57 -16.56 16.11
N LEU A 97 -25.00 -17.81 15.97
CA LEU A 97 -24.11 -18.97 15.90
C LEU A 97 -23.08 -18.88 14.75
N LYS A 98 -23.45 -18.28 13.62
CA LYS A 98 -22.54 -18.07 12.48
C LYS A 98 -21.43 -17.08 12.85
N PHE A 99 -21.80 -16.01 13.55
CA PHE A 99 -20.85 -15.02 14.05
C PHE A 99 -19.88 -15.63 15.08
N LEU A 100 -20.41 -16.41 16.04
CA LEU A 100 -19.57 -17.10 17.03
C LEU A 100 -18.65 -18.14 16.37
N ARG A 101 -19.14 -18.88 15.38
CA ARG A 101 -18.32 -19.79 14.59
C ARG A 101 -17.18 -19.09 13.86
N MET A 102 -17.43 -17.91 13.28
CA MET A 102 -16.40 -17.07 12.65
C MET A 102 -15.27 -16.77 13.65
N PHE A 103 -15.59 -16.35 14.88
CA PHE A 103 -14.59 -16.07 15.90
C PHE A 103 -13.78 -17.30 16.30
N TYR A 104 -14.42 -18.44 16.44
CA TYR A 104 -13.72 -19.70 16.67
C TYR A 104 -12.73 -19.99 15.54
N ASP A 105 -13.14 -19.82 14.29
CA ASP A 105 -12.30 -20.07 13.12
C ASP A 105 -11.15 -19.06 13.00
N ILE A 106 -11.33 -17.79 13.41
CA ILE A 106 -10.22 -16.80 13.53
C ILE A 106 -9.13 -17.36 14.44
N ILE A 107 -9.51 -17.82 15.64
CA ILE A 107 -8.55 -18.33 16.62
C ILE A 107 -7.86 -19.59 16.11
N LYS A 108 -8.63 -20.51 15.52
CA LYS A 108 -8.12 -21.77 14.93
C LYS A 108 -7.11 -21.47 13.81
N PHE A 109 -7.48 -20.60 12.89
CA PHE A 109 -6.64 -20.23 11.75
C PHE A 109 -5.35 -19.54 12.19
N TYR A 110 -5.43 -18.57 13.10
CA TYR A 110 -4.26 -17.83 13.57
C TYR A 110 -3.25 -18.74 14.27
N LYS A 111 -3.73 -19.67 15.14
CA LYS A 111 -2.86 -20.68 15.78
C LYS A 111 -2.20 -21.61 14.78
N LYS A 112 -2.92 -22.02 13.72
CA LYS A 112 -2.39 -22.91 12.69
C LYS A 112 -1.33 -22.23 11.85
N CYS A 113 -1.55 -20.97 11.48
CA CYS A 113 -0.69 -20.22 10.58
C CYS A 113 0.55 -19.63 11.27
N ASP A 114 0.65 -19.69 12.58
CA ASP A 114 1.86 -19.22 13.31
C ASP A 114 3.09 -20.09 13.02
N HIS A 115 2.91 -21.26 12.41
CA HIS A 115 3.96 -22.23 12.00
C HIS A 115 3.89 -22.53 10.49
N PHE A 116 4.06 -21.51 9.66
CA PHE A 116 3.81 -21.60 8.21
C PHE A 116 4.91 -22.29 7.38
N ASP A 117 6.10 -22.57 7.94
CA ASP A 117 7.25 -23.16 7.22
C ASP A 117 6.97 -24.56 6.64
N LYS A 118 5.84 -25.17 7.02
CA LYS A 118 5.42 -26.51 6.61
C LYS A 118 4.48 -26.54 5.41
N PHE A 119 4.09 -25.37 4.86
CA PHE A 119 3.13 -25.32 3.76
C PHE A 119 3.82 -25.38 2.39
N ASP A 120 3.12 -25.97 1.42
CA ASP A 120 3.55 -26.06 0.02
C ASP A 120 3.68 -24.64 -0.58
N GLU A 121 4.76 -24.42 -1.32
CA GLU A 121 5.08 -23.13 -1.92
C GLU A 121 4.12 -22.75 -3.06
N ASN A 122 3.50 -23.74 -3.71
CA ASN A 122 2.71 -23.56 -4.93
C ASN A 122 1.20 -23.51 -4.69
N ILE A 123 0.75 -23.42 -3.45
CA ILE A 123 -0.68 -23.37 -3.13
C ILE A 123 -1.15 -21.90 -2.98
N THR A 124 -2.33 -21.59 -3.54
CA THR A 124 -2.97 -20.29 -3.33
C THR A 124 -3.71 -20.23 -1.99
N LEU A 125 -3.98 -19.01 -1.51
CA LEU A 125 -4.79 -18.81 -0.31
C LEU A 125 -6.18 -19.47 -0.45
N GLY A 126 -6.83 -19.30 -1.60
CA GLY A 126 -8.15 -19.92 -1.86
C GLY A 126 -8.11 -21.43 -1.75
N ASN A 127 -7.18 -22.11 -2.43
CA ASN A 127 -7.02 -23.55 -2.38
C ASN A 127 -6.72 -24.07 -0.96
N PHE A 128 -5.96 -23.31 -0.19
CA PHE A 128 -5.71 -23.64 1.21
C PHE A 128 -6.98 -23.52 2.05
N LEU A 129 -7.76 -22.45 1.91
CA LEU A 129 -9.00 -22.22 2.66
C LEU A 129 -10.06 -23.27 2.37
N GLU A 130 -10.18 -23.77 1.14
CA GLU A 130 -11.07 -24.87 0.76
C GLU A 130 -10.72 -26.17 1.50
N LYS A 131 -9.42 -26.49 1.60
CA LYS A 131 -8.95 -27.70 2.32
C LYS A 131 -9.19 -27.63 3.83
N GLU A 132 -9.19 -26.42 4.41
CA GLU A 132 -9.23 -26.22 5.87
C GLU A 132 -10.63 -26.34 6.49
N LYS A 133 -11.70 -26.45 5.70
CA LYS A 133 -13.09 -26.56 6.16
C LYS A 133 -13.47 -25.46 7.17
N LEU A 134 -13.03 -24.24 6.90
CA LEU A 134 -13.36 -23.05 7.68
C LEU A 134 -14.75 -22.53 7.28
N SER A 135 -15.41 -21.81 8.19
CA SER A 135 -16.73 -21.24 7.89
C SER A 135 -16.65 -20.17 6.79
N LYS A 136 -17.72 -20.09 6.00
CA LYS A 136 -17.86 -19.05 4.97
C LYS A 136 -17.84 -17.66 5.60
N GLU A 137 -18.36 -17.52 6.80
CA GLU A 137 -18.36 -16.26 7.56
C GLU A 137 -16.94 -15.82 7.90
N PHE A 138 -16.05 -16.75 8.30
CA PHE A 138 -14.63 -16.44 8.52
C PHE A 138 -13.93 -16.00 7.23
N ILE A 139 -14.11 -16.77 6.17
CA ILE A 139 -13.45 -16.48 4.88
C ILE A 139 -13.95 -15.15 4.33
N ASN A 140 -15.28 -15.00 4.19
CA ASN A 140 -15.87 -13.90 3.45
C ASN A 140 -16.04 -12.61 4.27
N TYR A 141 -16.12 -12.71 5.62
CA TYR A 141 -16.43 -11.56 6.47
C TYR A 141 -15.30 -11.22 7.44
N HIS A 142 -14.16 -11.91 7.35
CA HIS A 142 -12.97 -11.56 8.13
C HIS A 142 -11.70 -11.58 7.29
N LEU A 143 -11.30 -12.75 6.78
CA LEU A 143 -9.98 -12.95 6.18
C LEU A 143 -9.85 -12.23 4.83
N ILE A 144 -10.71 -12.55 3.88
CA ILE A 144 -10.65 -11.95 2.53
C ILE A 144 -10.83 -10.43 2.55
N PRO A 145 -11.77 -9.84 3.33
CA PRO A 145 -11.85 -8.38 3.48
C PRO A 145 -10.57 -7.74 4.04
N MET A 146 -9.89 -8.42 4.96
CA MET A 146 -8.62 -7.92 5.51
C MET A 146 -7.50 -7.96 4.46
N VAL A 147 -7.37 -9.06 3.72
CA VAL A 147 -6.40 -9.20 2.61
C VAL A 147 -6.67 -8.13 1.54
N SER A 148 -7.92 -8.01 1.10
CA SER A 148 -8.33 -6.99 0.13
C SER A 148 -8.02 -5.57 0.58
N ALA A 149 -8.20 -5.27 1.87
CA ALA A 149 -7.89 -3.96 2.43
C ALA A 149 -6.39 -3.65 2.42
N ILE A 150 -5.54 -4.65 2.73
CA ILE A 150 -4.08 -4.49 2.84
C ILE A 150 -3.44 -4.19 1.47
N TRP A 151 -3.85 -4.91 0.43
CA TRP A 151 -3.29 -4.78 -0.92
C TRP A 151 -4.19 -4.01 -1.91
N SER A 152 -5.30 -3.42 -1.42
CA SER A 152 -6.23 -2.63 -2.26
C SER A 152 -6.74 -3.42 -3.47
N MET A 153 -7.00 -4.72 -3.29
CA MET A 153 -7.41 -5.63 -4.36
C MET A 153 -8.84 -6.15 -4.15
N PRO A 154 -9.54 -6.55 -5.23
CA PRO A 154 -10.86 -7.16 -5.09
C PRO A 154 -10.78 -8.56 -4.44
N PRO A 155 -11.85 -9.02 -3.75
CA PRO A 155 -11.86 -10.29 -3.02
C PRO A 155 -11.51 -11.53 -3.84
N TYR A 156 -11.85 -11.57 -5.13
CA TYR A 156 -11.53 -12.72 -5.99
C TYR A 156 -10.02 -12.85 -6.24
N GLU A 157 -9.29 -11.73 -6.33
CA GLU A 157 -7.83 -11.73 -6.51
C GLU A 157 -7.12 -12.15 -5.20
N ALA A 158 -7.68 -11.80 -4.05
CA ALA A 158 -7.13 -12.23 -2.76
C ALA A 158 -7.07 -13.77 -2.62
N ASN A 159 -8.02 -14.49 -3.22
CA ASN A 159 -8.00 -15.96 -3.25
C ASN A 159 -6.87 -16.54 -4.13
N GLN A 160 -6.40 -15.81 -5.13
CA GLN A 160 -5.32 -16.23 -6.02
C GLN A 160 -3.92 -15.92 -5.46
N MET A 161 -3.86 -15.18 -4.35
CA MET A 161 -2.60 -14.81 -3.71
C MET A 161 -1.82 -16.07 -3.29
N PRO A 162 -0.50 -16.15 -3.57
CA PRO A 162 0.35 -17.24 -3.09
C PRO A 162 0.31 -17.32 -1.55
N LEU A 163 -0.01 -18.51 -1.03
CA LEU A 163 -0.23 -18.71 0.41
C LEU A 163 0.99 -18.30 1.24
N LYS A 164 2.18 -18.69 0.84
CA LYS A 164 3.41 -18.41 1.58
C LYS A 164 3.71 -16.91 1.67
N PHE A 165 3.44 -16.15 0.60
CA PHE A 165 3.58 -14.70 0.58
C PHE A 165 2.63 -14.04 1.58
N PHE A 166 1.35 -14.43 1.56
CA PHE A 166 0.34 -13.98 2.52
C PHE A 166 0.74 -14.29 3.96
N LEU A 167 1.09 -15.57 4.26
CA LEU A 167 1.41 -16.01 5.62
C LEU A 167 2.62 -15.28 6.18
N LYS A 168 3.69 -15.14 5.38
CA LYS A 168 4.91 -14.44 5.78
C LYS A 168 4.65 -12.96 6.09
N PHE A 169 3.84 -12.31 5.25
CA PHE A 169 3.45 -10.92 5.52
C PHE A 169 2.67 -10.80 6.84
N PHE A 170 1.64 -11.62 7.03
CA PHE A 170 0.81 -11.58 8.24
C PHE A 170 1.62 -11.87 9.52
N GLN A 171 2.53 -12.82 9.47
CA GLN A 171 3.43 -13.13 10.59
C GLN A 171 4.37 -11.95 10.90
N ASN A 172 5.03 -11.40 9.88
CA ASN A 172 5.95 -10.26 10.05
C ASN A 172 5.25 -9.08 10.72
N HIS A 173 4.02 -8.77 10.27
CA HIS A 173 3.22 -7.66 10.80
C HIS A 173 2.47 -7.99 12.09
N GLY A 174 2.60 -9.22 12.62
CA GLY A 174 1.94 -9.64 13.84
C GLY A 174 0.41 -9.70 13.74
N LEU A 175 -0.13 -9.89 12.52
CA LEU A 175 -1.57 -9.89 12.26
C LEU A 175 -2.26 -11.17 12.77
N PHE A 176 -1.51 -12.26 12.96
CA PHE A 176 -2.01 -13.48 13.64
C PHE A 176 -2.08 -13.34 15.16
N LYS A 177 -1.56 -12.26 15.74
CA LYS A 177 -1.60 -12.03 17.18
C LYS A 177 -2.91 -11.35 17.60
N LEU A 178 -3.57 -11.90 18.62
CA LEU A 178 -4.74 -11.27 19.23
C LEU A 178 -4.35 -10.21 20.28
N LYS A 179 -3.16 -10.37 20.89
CA LYS A 179 -2.59 -9.44 21.88
C LYS A 179 -1.16 -9.08 21.48
N ASN A 180 -0.64 -8.01 22.07
CA ASN A 180 0.75 -7.54 21.83
C ASN A 180 1.04 -7.29 20.34
N ARG A 181 0.09 -6.70 19.62
CA ARG A 181 0.29 -6.20 18.26
C ARG A 181 1.26 -5.02 18.26
N PRO A 182 2.07 -4.83 17.20
CA PRO A 182 2.95 -3.68 17.11
C PRO A 182 2.15 -2.37 17.19
N GLN A 183 2.71 -1.37 17.87
CA GLN A 183 2.18 0.00 17.83
C GLN A 183 2.44 0.58 16.44
N TRP A 184 1.43 1.16 15.85
CA TRP A 184 1.53 1.87 14.59
C TRP A 184 1.74 3.37 14.81
N PHE A 185 2.37 4.00 13.83
CA PHE A 185 2.72 5.42 13.85
C PHE A 185 2.37 6.05 12.51
N THR A 186 2.24 7.37 12.51
CA THR A 186 2.10 8.22 11.33
C THR A 186 3.07 9.39 11.44
N VAL A 187 3.32 10.10 10.34
CA VAL A 187 4.16 11.30 10.34
C VAL A 187 3.35 12.49 10.88
N SER A 188 3.84 13.16 11.92
CA SER A 188 3.13 14.24 12.63
C SER A 188 2.71 15.39 11.71
N ASN A 189 3.62 15.80 10.81
CA ASN A 189 3.41 16.92 9.87
C ASN A 189 3.07 16.44 8.46
N ARG A 190 2.52 15.23 8.31
CA ARG A 190 2.20 14.57 7.05
C ARG A 190 3.43 14.21 6.20
N SER A 191 3.22 13.37 5.20
CA SER A 191 4.30 12.87 4.34
C SER A 191 4.99 13.97 3.54
N ARG A 192 4.27 15.03 3.19
CA ARG A 192 4.86 16.22 2.53
C ARG A 192 6.07 16.78 3.27
N SER A 193 6.07 16.73 4.60
CA SER A 193 7.16 17.30 5.41
C SER A 193 8.50 16.60 5.19
N TYR A 194 8.49 15.26 5.13
CA TYR A 194 9.74 14.54 4.86
C TYR A 194 10.12 14.56 3.38
N VAL A 195 9.15 14.58 2.48
CA VAL A 195 9.44 14.75 1.05
C VAL A 195 10.17 16.06 0.80
N GLN A 196 9.68 17.18 1.36
CA GLN A 196 10.34 18.48 1.25
C GLN A 196 11.72 18.49 1.92
N ASN A 197 11.87 17.86 3.09
CA ASN A 197 13.16 17.72 3.76
C ASN A 197 14.18 16.93 2.90
N ILE A 198 13.74 15.90 2.19
CA ILE A 198 14.61 15.14 1.29
C ILE A 198 14.99 15.97 0.08
N LEU A 199 14.03 16.62 -0.57
CA LEU A 199 14.26 17.44 -1.75
C LEU A 199 15.29 18.54 -1.45
N SER A 200 15.21 19.20 -0.28
CA SER A 200 16.19 20.23 0.11
C SER A 200 17.63 19.72 0.26
N LYS A 201 17.86 18.41 0.27
CA LYS A 201 19.18 17.77 0.38
C LYS A 201 19.67 17.15 -0.92
N ILE A 202 18.86 17.17 -1.96
CA ILE A 202 19.26 16.74 -3.30
C ILE A 202 20.03 17.87 -3.97
N SER A 203 21.22 17.55 -4.48
CA SER A 203 22.20 18.54 -4.97
C SER A 203 21.96 19.03 -6.40
N GLY A 204 21.11 18.33 -7.17
CA GLY A 204 20.79 18.66 -8.55
C GLY A 204 19.45 19.34 -8.72
N GLU A 205 18.97 19.38 -9.95
CA GLU A 205 17.71 20.01 -10.32
C GLU A 205 16.51 19.10 -10.08
N HIS A 206 15.34 19.70 -9.83
CA HIS A 206 14.08 18.99 -9.58
C HIS A 206 13.06 19.35 -10.66
N PHE A 207 12.85 18.44 -11.60
CA PHE A 207 11.94 18.60 -12.73
C PHE A 207 10.57 17.97 -12.43
N LYS A 208 9.57 18.81 -12.20
CA LYS A 208 8.20 18.44 -11.94
C LYS A 208 7.35 18.69 -13.19
N ASN A 209 6.37 17.83 -13.47
CA ASN A 209 5.61 17.76 -14.74
C ASN A 209 6.51 17.40 -15.95
N TYR A 210 7.60 16.68 -15.69
CA TYR A 210 8.49 16.17 -16.72
C TYR A 210 8.27 14.68 -16.90
N ASN A 211 7.44 14.33 -17.87
CA ASN A 211 7.18 12.93 -18.22
C ASN A 211 8.33 12.37 -19.05
N VAL A 212 9.23 11.65 -18.40
CA VAL A 212 10.27 10.88 -19.10
C VAL A 212 9.59 9.78 -19.91
N ASN A 213 9.75 9.81 -21.23
CA ASN A 213 9.11 8.89 -22.14
C ASN A 213 10.08 7.91 -22.81
N LYS A 214 11.40 8.18 -22.78
CA LYS A 214 12.42 7.29 -23.33
C LYS A 214 13.76 7.44 -22.62
N ILE A 215 14.41 6.32 -22.36
CA ILE A 215 15.76 6.21 -21.80
C ILE A 215 16.60 5.40 -22.79
N LYS A 216 17.62 6.02 -23.38
CA LYS A 216 18.50 5.38 -24.36
C LYS A 216 19.91 5.25 -23.80
N SER A 217 20.34 4.02 -23.57
CA SER A 217 21.72 3.71 -23.15
C SER A 217 22.68 3.81 -24.32
N LYS A 218 23.83 4.44 -24.09
CA LYS A 218 24.96 4.58 -25.01
C LYS A 218 26.26 4.15 -24.31
N SER A 219 27.32 3.98 -25.07
CA SER A 219 28.65 3.71 -24.50
C SER A 219 29.19 4.86 -23.64
N SER A 220 28.74 6.09 -23.87
CA SER A 220 29.15 7.31 -23.17
C SER A 220 28.18 7.76 -22.07
N GLY A 221 27.15 6.98 -21.74
CA GLY A 221 26.14 7.35 -20.74
C GLY A 221 24.72 7.10 -21.19
N ILE A 222 23.78 7.88 -20.67
CA ILE A 222 22.34 7.73 -20.90
C ILE A 222 21.75 9.02 -21.46
N ASP A 223 21.00 8.93 -22.56
CA ASP A 223 20.12 10.00 -22.98
C ASP A 223 18.71 9.76 -22.40
N LEU A 224 18.19 10.75 -21.69
CA LEU A 224 16.88 10.76 -21.07
C LEU A 224 16.01 11.77 -21.81
N TYR A 225 14.94 11.26 -22.46
CA TYR A 225 14.03 12.07 -23.29
C TYR A 225 12.74 12.42 -22.53
N TYR A 226 12.23 13.63 -22.76
CA TYR A 226 10.98 14.13 -22.19
C TYR A 226 10.24 14.99 -23.23
N GLY A 227 8.91 14.99 -23.20
CA GLY A 227 8.11 15.87 -24.06
C GLY A 227 8.16 15.63 -25.57
N GLY A 228 9.13 14.84 -26.08
CA GLY A 228 9.32 14.56 -27.50
C GLY A 228 10.64 13.84 -27.79
N GLU A 229 10.96 13.64 -29.10
CA GLU A 229 12.19 12.94 -29.48
C GLU A 229 13.42 13.86 -29.65
N SER A 230 13.23 15.17 -29.62
CA SER A 230 14.29 16.17 -29.87
C SER A 230 14.92 16.72 -28.58
N GLU A 231 14.24 16.60 -27.45
CA GLU A 231 14.70 17.17 -26.18
C GLU A 231 15.14 16.07 -25.24
N PHE A 232 16.41 16.11 -24.81
CA PHE A 232 16.98 15.13 -23.90
C PHE A 232 18.05 15.73 -23.00
N PHE A 233 18.22 15.11 -21.83
CA PHE A 233 19.37 15.30 -20.95
C PHE A 233 20.33 14.13 -21.08
N ASN A 234 21.63 14.39 -20.84
CA ASN A 234 22.64 13.33 -20.82
C ASN A 234 23.15 13.13 -19.40
N TYR A 235 23.22 11.85 -18.96
CA TYR A 235 23.66 11.44 -17.62
C TYR A 235 24.63 10.28 -17.71
N ASP A 236 25.49 10.11 -16.70
CA ASP A 236 26.35 8.95 -16.56
C ASP A 236 25.52 7.69 -16.27
N LYS A 237 24.55 7.80 -15.36
CA LYS A 237 23.67 6.70 -14.93
C LYS A 237 22.24 7.21 -14.68
N VAL A 238 21.29 6.30 -14.79
CA VAL A 238 19.88 6.56 -14.47
C VAL A 238 19.39 5.54 -13.45
N VAL A 239 18.67 6.00 -12.43
CA VAL A 239 17.89 5.16 -11.52
C VAL A 239 16.41 5.28 -11.87
N ILE A 240 15.79 4.18 -12.28
CA ILE A 240 14.37 4.11 -12.57
C ILE A 240 13.66 3.70 -11.30
N ALA A 241 12.90 4.64 -10.72
CA ALA A 241 12.16 4.47 -9.46
C ALA A 241 10.63 4.51 -9.69
N THR A 242 10.18 4.21 -10.90
CA THR A 242 8.76 4.10 -11.29
C THR A 242 8.23 2.69 -11.02
N HIS A 243 6.99 2.41 -11.39
CA HIS A 243 6.49 1.03 -11.46
C HIS A 243 7.29 0.21 -12.48
N ALA A 244 7.31 -1.12 -12.33
CA ALA A 244 8.09 -2.00 -13.20
C ALA A 244 7.60 -2.00 -14.66
N ASP A 245 6.29 -1.93 -14.89
CA ASP A 245 5.67 -1.79 -16.20
C ASP A 245 5.99 -0.44 -16.85
N GLU A 246 5.95 0.65 -16.08
CA GLU A 246 6.38 1.97 -16.54
C GLU A 246 7.88 1.96 -16.86
N ALA A 247 8.71 1.35 -16.00
CA ALA A 247 10.14 1.21 -16.25
C ALA A 247 10.43 0.52 -17.59
N LEU A 248 9.73 -0.59 -17.85
CA LEU A 248 9.88 -1.32 -19.12
C LEU A 248 9.45 -0.45 -20.33
N SER A 249 8.38 0.33 -20.17
CA SER A 249 7.82 1.15 -21.25
C SER A 249 8.72 2.29 -21.69
N ILE A 250 9.57 2.83 -20.79
CA ILE A 250 10.44 3.97 -21.09
C ILE A 250 11.86 3.56 -21.52
N ILE A 251 12.25 2.30 -21.39
CA ILE A 251 13.57 1.82 -21.84
C ILE A 251 13.56 1.64 -23.36
N ASP A 252 14.44 2.38 -24.06
CA ASP A 252 14.65 2.19 -25.50
C ASP A 252 15.39 0.88 -25.78
N ASN A 253 14.83 0.03 -26.63
CA ASN A 253 15.37 -1.29 -26.96
C ASN A 253 15.72 -2.13 -25.71
N PRO A 254 14.74 -2.47 -24.86
CA PRO A 254 14.98 -3.27 -23.67
C PRO A 254 15.52 -4.67 -24.04
N THR A 255 16.46 -5.16 -23.26
CA THR A 255 17.03 -6.52 -23.43
C THR A 255 15.94 -7.59 -23.21
N ASN A 256 16.24 -8.81 -23.64
CA ASN A 256 15.31 -9.94 -23.38
C ASN A 256 15.11 -10.16 -21.87
N GLU A 257 16.16 -10.03 -21.07
CA GLU A 257 16.10 -10.17 -19.62
C GLU A 257 15.25 -9.06 -18.95
N GLU A 258 15.42 -7.79 -19.39
CA GLU A 258 14.58 -6.68 -18.91
C GLU A 258 13.10 -6.91 -19.26
N LYS A 259 12.81 -7.36 -20.49
CA LYS A 259 11.43 -7.70 -20.92
C LYS A 259 10.86 -8.85 -20.10
N GLU A 260 11.63 -9.92 -19.93
CA GLU A 260 11.20 -11.13 -19.23
C GLU A 260 10.86 -10.80 -17.77
N ILE A 261 11.76 -10.12 -17.07
CA ILE A 261 11.59 -9.84 -15.64
C ILE A 261 10.56 -8.74 -15.39
N LEU A 262 10.70 -7.55 -16.01
CA LEU A 262 9.85 -6.41 -15.71
C LEU A 262 8.39 -6.59 -16.14
N SER A 263 8.12 -7.37 -17.20
CA SER A 263 6.76 -7.65 -17.67
C SER A 263 5.93 -8.52 -16.72
N LYS A 264 6.54 -9.14 -15.71
CA LYS A 264 5.83 -9.99 -14.75
C LYS A 264 5.14 -9.22 -13.63
N PHE A 265 5.45 -7.95 -13.48
CA PHE A 265 4.83 -7.09 -12.48
C PHE A 265 3.66 -6.33 -13.10
N SER A 266 2.47 -6.57 -12.58
CA SER A 266 1.25 -5.89 -12.98
C SER A 266 0.73 -4.98 -11.89
N TYR A 267 -0.06 -3.98 -12.29
CA TYR A 267 -0.61 -2.97 -11.39
C TYR A 267 -2.11 -2.84 -11.60
N ARG A 268 -2.82 -2.50 -10.51
CA ARG A 268 -4.26 -2.28 -10.52
C ARG A 268 -4.58 -0.83 -10.20
N GLU A 269 -5.45 -0.26 -11.00
CA GLU A 269 -5.99 1.06 -10.77
C GLU A 269 -6.98 1.04 -9.61
N ASN A 270 -6.88 2.03 -8.73
CA ASN A 270 -7.77 2.25 -7.62
C ASN A 270 -8.19 3.73 -7.60
N ILE A 271 -9.47 3.99 -7.43
CA ILE A 271 -9.99 5.35 -7.28
C ILE A 271 -10.27 5.62 -5.81
N ALA A 272 -9.56 6.58 -5.25
CA ALA A 272 -9.76 7.07 -3.90
C ALA A 272 -10.71 8.26 -3.89
N TYR A 273 -11.78 8.15 -3.14
CA TYR A 273 -12.73 9.24 -2.86
C TYR A 273 -12.45 9.80 -1.48
N ILE A 274 -12.04 11.05 -1.40
CA ILE A 274 -11.91 11.79 -0.15
C ILE A 274 -13.21 12.52 0.09
N HIS A 275 -13.89 12.28 1.23
CA HIS A 275 -15.25 12.74 1.46
C HIS A 275 -15.60 12.87 2.95
N THR A 276 -16.75 13.46 3.26
CA THR A 276 -17.31 13.57 4.61
C THR A 276 -18.61 12.76 4.80
N ASP A 277 -18.94 11.89 3.85
CA ASP A 277 -20.16 11.10 3.89
C ASP A 277 -20.06 9.93 4.89
N LYS A 278 -20.75 10.05 6.02
CA LYS A 278 -20.78 9.04 7.10
C LYS A 278 -21.49 7.75 6.70
N THR A 279 -22.26 7.74 5.60
CA THR A 279 -22.94 6.52 5.14
C THR A 279 -21.99 5.45 4.62
N ALA A 280 -20.73 5.81 4.34
CA ALA A 280 -19.64 4.88 4.01
C ALA A 280 -19.15 4.05 5.23
N MET A 281 -19.48 4.50 6.45
CA MET A 281 -19.06 3.88 7.70
C MET A 281 -20.08 2.85 8.22
N PRO A 282 -19.71 1.95 9.16
CA PRO A 282 -20.67 1.12 9.86
C PRO A 282 -21.77 1.96 10.52
N LYS A 283 -23.00 1.44 10.56
CA LYS A 283 -24.13 2.15 11.19
C LYS A 283 -23.91 2.37 12.69
N ASN A 284 -23.35 1.35 13.35
CA ASN A 284 -23.03 1.44 14.77
C ASN A 284 -21.65 2.07 14.97
N LYS A 285 -21.60 3.24 15.61
CA LYS A 285 -20.36 3.96 15.91
C LYS A 285 -19.35 3.13 16.75
N LYS A 286 -19.81 2.16 17.53
CA LYS A 286 -18.94 1.26 18.29
C LYS A 286 -18.08 0.35 17.38
N ALA A 287 -18.52 0.13 16.14
CA ALA A 287 -17.78 -0.59 15.12
C ALA A 287 -16.81 0.29 14.31
N TRP A 288 -16.88 1.62 14.45
CA TRP A 288 -16.01 2.53 13.71
C TRP A 288 -14.54 2.28 14.05
N SER A 289 -13.75 2.12 13.02
CA SER A 289 -12.32 1.85 13.10
C SER A 289 -11.56 2.76 12.15
N SER A 290 -10.25 2.77 12.26
CA SER A 290 -9.41 3.48 11.28
C SER A 290 -9.53 2.88 9.89
N TRP A 291 -9.73 1.57 9.79
CA TRP A 291 -9.99 0.82 8.55
C TRP A 291 -11.34 0.13 8.63
N ASN A 292 -12.26 0.43 7.70
CA ASN A 292 -13.63 -0.07 7.73
C ASN A 292 -13.96 -0.75 6.39
N SER A 293 -13.98 -2.08 6.39
CA SER A 293 -14.39 -2.86 5.23
C SER A 293 -15.91 -2.96 5.17
N SER A 294 -16.46 -2.52 4.05
CA SER A 294 -17.88 -2.62 3.74
C SER A 294 -18.11 -3.69 2.67
N LEU A 295 -19.00 -4.63 2.95
CA LEU A 295 -19.32 -5.75 2.07
C LEU A 295 -20.76 -5.65 1.58
N LYS A 296 -21.01 -6.03 0.34
CA LYS A 296 -22.37 -6.16 -0.19
C LYS A 296 -22.92 -7.52 0.18
N LYS A 297 -24.11 -7.56 0.79
CA LYS A 297 -24.82 -8.80 1.08
C LYS A 297 -25.05 -9.56 -0.23
N ASP A 298 -24.85 -10.88 -0.20
CA ASP A 298 -25.04 -11.81 -1.34
C ASP A 298 -24.11 -11.60 -2.56
N GLU A 299 -23.23 -10.59 -2.52
CA GLU A 299 -22.21 -10.32 -3.53
C GLU A 299 -20.84 -10.11 -2.87
N VAL A 300 -20.28 -11.17 -2.28
CA VAL A 300 -19.02 -11.13 -1.50
C VAL A 300 -17.81 -10.61 -2.29
N ASN A 301 -17.89 -10.61 -3.61
CA ASN A 301 -16.87 -10.02 -4.48
C ASN A 301 -16.95 -8.50 -4.58
N LYS A 302 -18.00 -7.87 -4.01
CA LYS A 302 -18.13 -6.42 -3.94
C LYS A 302 -17.83 -5.95 -2.53
N SER A 303 -16.63 -5.42 -2.37
CA SER A 303 -16.17 -4.81 -1.13
C SER A 303 -15.54 -3.44 -1.40
N SER A 304 -15.57 -2.59 -0.41
CA SER A 304 -14.87 -1.30 -0.39
C SER A 304 -14.20 -1.12 0.96
N ILE A 305 -13.10 -0.40 0.99
CA ILE A 305 -12.45 0.00 2.24
C ILE A 305 -12.60 1.50 2.44
N THR A 306 -13.04 1.90 3.62
CA THR A 306 -13.13 3.29 4.05
C THR A 306 -12.17 3.53 5.21
N TYR A 307 -11.20 4.42 5.02
CA TYR A 307 -10.28 4.87 6.04
C TYR A 307 -10.86 6.09 6.76
N TRP A 308 -10.91 6.07 8.08
CA TRP A 308 -11.25 7.24 8.89
C TRP A 308 -9.98 8.01 9.20
N LEU A 309 -9.73 9.05 8.40
CA LEU A 309 -8.46 9.78 8.43
C LEU A 309 -8.23 10.52 9.75
N ASN A 310 -9.30 10.96 10.43
CA ASN A 310 -9.18 11.59 11.75
C ASN A 310 -8.49 10.70 12.77
N LEU A 311 -8.86 9.41 12.77
CA LEU A 311 -8.30 8.45 13.71
C LEU A 311 -6.91 7.96 13.28
N LEU A 312 -6.70 7.76 11.96
CA LEU A 312 -5.41 7.33 11.41
C LEU A 312 -4.30 8.37 11.57
N GLN A 313 -4.65 9.64 11.43
CA GLN A 313 -3.69 10.74 11.30
C GLN A 313 -3.84 11.79 12.41
N ASN A 314 -4.59 11.51 13.47
CA ASN A 314 -4.85 12.42 14.59
C ASN A 314 -5.28 13.83 14.12
N LEU A 315 -6.21 13.90 13.14
CA LEU A 315 -6.64 15.19 12.58
C LEU A 315 -7.39 16.00 13.62
N ARG A 316 -6.95 17.24 13.85
CA ARG A 316 -7.57 18.17 14.79
C ARG A 316 -8.65 18.99 14.08
N CYS A 317 -9.75 18.34 13.67
CA CYS A 317 -10.92 18.98 13.08
C CYS A 317 -12.20 18.33 13.59
N ASN A 318 -13.31 19.09 13.54
CA ASN A 318 -14.63 18.61 14.00
C ASN A 318 -15.33 17.73 12.95
N GLU A 319 -14.95 17.88 11.69
CA GLU A 319 -15.52 17.07 10.59
C GLU A 319 -14.82 15.72 10.50
N ASP A 320 -15.63 14.66 10.34
CA ASP A 320 -15.10 13.34 10.02
C ASP A 320 -14.70 13.29 8.54
N ILE A 321 -13.44 13.01 8.26
CA ILE A 321 -12.87 12.91 6.93
C ILE A 321 -12.58 11.45 6.63
N PHE A 322 -13.09 10.99 5.50
CA PHE A 322 -12.94 9.61 5.05
C PHE A 322 -12.21 9.55 3.71
N LEU A 323 -11.51 8.45 3.49
CA LEU A 323 -11.00 8.04 2.20
C LEU A 323 -11.58 6.67 1.87
N THR A 324 -12.39 6.57 0.83
CA THR A 324 -12.95 5.28 0.37
C THR A 324 -12.33 4.87 -0.95
N LEU A 325 -11.77 3.65 -1.00
CA LEU A 325 -11.26 3.05 -2.22
C LEU A 325 -12.35 2.26 -2.94
N ASN A 326 -12.51 2.52 -4.23
CA ASN A 326 -13.40 1.80 -5.14
C ASN A 326 -14.80 1.54 -4.55
N PRO A 327 -15.55 2.57 -4.15
CA PRO A 327 -16.87 2.36 -3.55
C PRO A 327 -17.81 1.65 -4.53
N TYR A 328 -18.38 0.52 -4.10
CA TYR A 328 -19.44 -0.18 -4.85
C TYR A 328 -20.83 0.39 -4.55
N PHE A 329 -20.89 1.41 -3.72
CA PHE A 329 -22.09 2.17 -3.34
C PHE A 329 -21.89 3.64 -3.69
N GLU A 330 -22.98 4.37 -3.77
CA GLU A 330 -22.96 5.80 -4.04
C GLU A 330 -22.47 6.58 -2.80
N ILE A 331 -21.55 7.51 -3.02
CA ILE A 331 -21.14 8.54 -2.05
C ILE A 331 -21.87 9.82 -2.47
N ASP A 332 -22.47 10.51 -1.51
CA ASP A 332 -23.12 11.78 -1.74
C ASP A 332 -22.16 12.76 -2.43
N GLN A 333 -22.50 13.15 -3.66
CA GLN A 333 -21.67 14.01 -4.50
C GLN A 333 -21.33 15.35 -3.83
N SER A 334 -22.27 15.90 -3.02
CA SER A 334 -22.06 17.16 -2.29
C SER A 334 -21.02 17.04 -1.17
N LYS A 335 -20.69 15.82 -0.75
CA LYS A 335 -19.73 15.52 0.33
C LYS A 335 -18.37 15.06 -0.20
N ILE A 336 -18.21 14.88 -1.50
CA ILE A 336 -16.93 14.53 -2.11
C ILE A 336 -16.04 15.77 -2.15
N LEU A 337 -14.90 15.68 -1.51
CA LEU A 337 -13.89 16.74 -1.46
C LEU A 337 -12.88 16.62 -2.58
N LYS A 338 -12.46 15.39 -2.90
CA LYS A 338 -11.49 15.11 -3.97
C LYS A 338 -11.60 13.66 -4.44
N LYS A 339 -11.26 13.41 -5.71
CA LYS A 339 -11.04 12.07 -6.26
C LYS A 339 -9.60 12.00 -6.74
N VAL A 340 -8.91 10.90 -6.41
CA VAL A 340 -7.52 10.66 -6.81
C VAL A 340 -7.40 9.23 -7.30
N LYS A 341 -6.63 9.04 -8.36
CA LYS A 341 -6.33 7.75 -8.95
C LYS A 341 -4.97 7.28 -8.43
N PHE A 342 -4.93 6.04 -7.96
CA PHE A 342 -3.71 5.34 -7.58
C PHE A 342 -3.57 4.04 -8.36
N THR A 343 -2.35 3.56 -8.49
CA THR A 343 -2.06 2.22 -8.98
C THR A 343 -1.30 1.45 -7.93
N HIS A 344 -1.74 0.22 -7.65
CA HIS A 344 -1.10 -0.64 -6.65
C HIS A 344 -0.60 -1.93 -7.29
N PRO A 345 0.56 -2.46 -6.86
CA PRO A 345 1.10 -3.70 -7.40
C PRO A 345 0.20 -4.90 -7.08
N TYR A 346 0.08 -5.79 -8.04
CA TYR A 346 -0.56 -7.09 -7.88
C TYR A 346 0.51 -8.18 -7.94
N PHE A 347 0.54 -9.03 -6.90
CA PHE A 347 1.52 -10.09 -6.75
C PHE A 347 0.87 -11.46 -6.97
N ASP A 348 1.06 -12.02 -8.16
CA ASP A 348 0.80 -13.42 -8.45
C ASP A 348 2.09 -14.26 -8.29
N GLN A 349 1.99 -15.56 -8.55
CA GLN A 349 3.14 -16.46 -8.45
C GLN A 349 4.24 -16.06 -9.43
N SER A 350 3.88 -15.64 -10.63
CA SER A 350 4.85 -15.21 -11.66
C SER A 350 5.67 -14.00 -11.22
N ALA A 351 5.03 -12.99 -10.62
CA ALA A 351 5.72 -11.83 -10.07
C ALA A 351 6.69 -12.23 -8.95
N LEU A 352 6.28 -13.14 -8.06
CA LEU A 352 7.13 -13.60 -6.95
C LEU A 352 8.33 -14.41 -7.41
N ASP A 353 8.17 -15.26 -8.43
CA ASP A 353 9.24 -16.07 -8.98
C ASP A 353 10.34 -15.17 -9.59
N HIS A 354 9.96 -14.12 -10.31
CA HIS A 354 10.89 -13.18 -10.95
C HIS A 354 11.41 -12.06 -10.02
N GLN A 355 10.80 -11.88 -8.84
CA GLN A 355 11.20 -10.82 -7.92
C GLN A 355 12.68 -10.94 -7.49
N ARG A 356 13.22 -12.15 -7.34
CA ARG A 356 14.63 -12.38 -7.00
C ARG A 356 15.57 -12.01 -8.15
N GLU A 357 15.10 -12.10 -9.38
CA GLU A 357 15.86 -11.83 -10.60
C GLU A 357 16.03 -10.33 -10.87
N LEU A 358 15.23 -9.47 -10.23
CA LEU A 358 15.35 -8.01 -10.34
C LEU A 358 16.76 -7.50 -9.99
N GLN A 359 17.48 -8.20 -9.12
CA GLN A 359 18.87 -7.85 -8.80
C GLN A 359 19.83 -8.06 -9.98
N ASN A 360 19.49 -8.97 -10.89
CA ASN A 360 20.30 -9.23 -12.08
C ASN A 360 20.25 -8.07 -13.08
N LEU A 361 19.27 -7.18 -13.00
CA LEU A 361 19.11 -6.02 -13.87
C LEU A 361 19.99 -4.83 -13.47
N GLN A 362 20.54 -4.86 -12.24
CA GLN A 362 21.22 -3.68 -11.68
C GLN A 362 22.50 -3.33 -12.45
N ASN A 363 22.66 -2.04 -12.71
CA ASN A 363 23.79 -1.41 -13.35
C ASN A 363 24.21 -1.97 -14.75
N LYS A 364 23.32 -2.76 -15.38
CA LYS A 364 23.50 -3.13 -16.78
C LYS A 364 23.17 -1.92 -17.64
N ARG A 365 24.08 -1.57 -18.55
CA ARG A 365 23.91 -0.42 -19.45
C ARG A 365 23.72 0.93 -18.72
N ASN A 366 24.31 1.11 -17.51
CA ASN A 366 24.17 2.30 -16.67
C ASN A 366 22.72 2.57 -16.17
N ILE A 367 21.84 1.57 -16.21
CA ILE A 367 20.48 1.65 -15.70
C ILE A 367 20.40 0.87 -14.38
N LEU A 368 19.82 1.48 -13.35
CA LEU A 368 19.54 0.87 -12.05
C LEU A 368 18.05 0.97 -11.76
N PHE A 369 17.56 0.06 -10.93
CA PHE A 369 16.14 -0.05 -10.60
C PHE A 369 15.93 -0.07 -9.09
N CYS A 370 14.91 0.62 -8.62
CA CYS A 370 14.41 0.48 -7.26
C CYS A 370 12.90 0.71 -7.23
N GLY A 371 12.24 0.20 -6.19
CA GLY A 371 10.80 0.35 -6.04
C GLY A 371 10.22 -0.65 -5.06
N SER A 372 8.97 -0.46 -4.68
CA SER A 372 8.28 -1.35 -3.75
C SER A 372 8.02 -2.76 -4.30
N TYR A 373 8.07 -2.94 -5.62
CA TYR A 373 7.91 -4.24 -6.28
C TYR A 373 9.07 -5.21 -6.04
N PHE A 374 10.18 -4.76 -5.45
CA PHE A 374 11.26 -5.61 -4.95
C PHE A 374 10.88 -6.37 -3.66
N GLY A 375 9.70 -6.12 -3.08
CA GLY A 375 9.21 -6.74 -1.87
C GLY A 375 7.69 -6.91 -1.86
N TYR A 376 7.04 -6.54 -0.78
CA TYR A 376 5.58 -6.69 -0.59
C TYR A 376 4.74 -5.55 -1.15
N GLY A 377 5.36 -4.53 -1.74
CA GLY A 377 4.68 -3.36 -2.29
C GLY A 377 4.53 -2.18 -1.31
N PHE A 378 5.29 -2.16 -0.23
CA PHE A 378 5.19 -1.12 0.80
C PHE A 378 6.41 -0.18 0.82
N HIS A 379 6.32 0.91 1.57
CA HIS A 379 7.39 1.92 1.68
C HIS A 379 8.71 1.35 2.20
N GLU A 380 8.66 0.37 3.12
CA GLU A 380 9.86 -0.31 3.59
C GLU A 380 10.57 -1.03 2.44
N ASP A 381 9.81 -1.65 1.54
CA ASP A 381 10.38 -2.37 0.39
C ASP A 381 11.03 -1.39 -0.59
N GLY A 382 10.40 -0.23 -0.80
CA GLY A 382 10.94 0.84 -1.64
C GLY A 382 12.28 1.38 -1.12
N ILE A 383 12.35 1.72 0.18
CA ILE A 383 13.61 2.21 0.76
C ILE A 383 14.68 1.12 0.85
N LYS A 384 14.29 -0.11 1.16
CA LYS A 384 15.20 -1.27 1.19
C LYS A 384 15.82 -1.50 -0.20
N SER A 385 15.00 -1.53 -1.25
CA SER A 385 15.49 -1.71 -2.62
C SER A 385 16.45 -0.60 -3.03
N SER A 386 16.17 0.64 -2.62
CA SER A 386 17.05 1.78 -2.88
C SER A 386 18.41 1.64 -2.19
N ILE A 387 18.45 1.13 -0.95
CA ILE A 387 19.70 0.86 -0.22
C ILE A 387 20.48 -0.29 -0.86
N GLU A 388 19.79 -1.33 -1.30
CA GLU A 388 20.42 -2.47 -1.97
C GLU A 388 20.97 -2.10 -3.35
N MET A 389 20.24 -1.29 -4.11
CA MET A 389 20.67 -0.77 -5.41
C MET A 389 21.99 0.01 -5.32
N LEU A 390 22.21 0.78 -4.23
CA LEU A 390 23.46 1.54 -4.03
C LEU A 390 24.72 0.65 -4.00
N LYS A 391 24.59 -0.62 -3.63
CA LYS A 391 25.72 -1.56 -3.61
C LYS A 391 26.23 -1.89 -5.01
N ASN A 392 25.34 -1.74 -6.00
CA ASN A 392 25.66 -2.03 -7.41
C ASN A 392 26.06 -0.76 -8.20
N LEU A 393 26.21 0.37 -7.52
CA LEU A 393 26.49 1.64 -8.21
C LEU A 393 27.93 1.72 -8.74
N ASN A 394 28.87 1.10 -8.06
CA ASN A 394 30.31 1.17 -8.32
C ASN A 394 30.86 -0.04 -9.08
N ASP A 395 30.01 -0.98 -9.42
CA ASP A 395 30.35 -2.13 -10.28
C ASP A 395 30.14 -1.78 -11.79
#